data_a373065d3d030d330e321f8581953f26
#
_entry.id   a373065d3d030d330e321f8581953f26
#
_cell.length_a   1.000
_cell.length_b   1.000
_cell.length_c   1.000
_cell.angle_alpha   90.00
_cell.angle_beta   90.00
_cell.angle_gamma   90.00
#
_symmetry.space_group_name_H-M   'P 1'
#
loop_
_entity.id
_entity.type
_entity.pdbx_description
1 polymer ?
#
loop_
_entity_poly.entity_id
_entity_poly.type
_entity_poly.pdbx_seq_one_letter_code
_entity_poly.pdbx_strand_id
1 'polypeptide(L)'
;VLTGINMSSYGVDFKREARKEAIATGDKEDLTGIPDIGDVVIALQGVDGIERIRISSVDPQMITDEFLEKIKGADKLCPHFHLSMQSGCDTVLKRMNRGYSSEEYMDKCNKLRACFDNPSFTTDAIVGFPGETQEEFDETLNFIRQVDFLDMHIFQFSPRNGTPAASMEKQIEPRVKQVRSAILIRAAKEMTEKNLERMVGKKEKVLVEEKV
;
A
#
# COMPACT_ATOMS: atom_id res chain seq x y z
N VAL A 1 3.33 -11.09 12.19
CA VAL A 1 2.96 -9.94 11.35
C VAL A 1 3.61 -8.69 11.93
N LEU A 2 4.34 -7.93 11.09
CA LEU A 2 4.80 -6.59 11.44
C LEU A 2 3.64 -5.62 11.21
N THR A 3 3.27 -4.88 12.24
CA THR A 3 2.16 -3.93 12.18
C THR A 3 2.49 -2.64 12.93
N GLY A 4 1.87 -1.56 12.53
CA GLY A 4 2.00 -0.23 13.14
C GLY A 4 1.00 0.74 12.52
N ILE A 5 0.75 1.86 13.20
CA ILE A 5 -0.15 2.91 12.69
C ILE A 5 0.39 3.50 11.37
N ASN A 6 1.72 3.63 11.28
CA ASN A 6 2.41 4.07 10.07
C ASN A 6 3.79 3.38 10.00
N MET A 7 3.84 2.28 9.27
CA MET A 7 5.08 1.50 9.09
C MET A 7 6.17 2.31 8.40
N SER A 8 5.78 3.21 7.51
CA SER A 8 6.69 4.07 6.75
C SER A 8 7.40 5.13 7.62
N SER A 9 6.94 5.31 8.85
CA SER A 9 7.57 6.24 9.81
C SER A 9 8.73 5.61 10.60
N TYR A 10 8.96 4.31 10.49
CA TYR A 10 10.08 3.68 11.16
C TYR A 10 11.41 4.25 10.64
N GLY A 11 12.28 4.69 11.55
CA GLY A 11 13.57 5.32 11.22
C GLY A 11 13.51 6.79 10.82
N VAL A 12 12.31 7.40 10.70
CA VAL A 12 12.18 8.83 10.34
C VAL A 12 12.77 9.73 11.42
N ASP A 13 12.65 9.36 12.67
CA ASP A 13 13.26 10.05 13.82
C ASP A 13 14.79 10.08 13.70
N PHE A 14 15.42 8.96 13.40
CA PHE A 14 16.87 8.88 13.18
C PHE A 14 17.29 9.75 11.97
N LYS A 15 16.54 9.68 10.86
CA LYS A 15 16.79 10.55 9.70
C LYS A 15 16.67 12.03 10.05
N ARG A 16 15.72 12.38 10.89
CA ARG A 16 15.53 13.77 11.35
C ARG A 16 16.68 14.24 12.25
N GLU A 17 17.20 13.37 13.08
CA GLU A 17 18.37 13.70 13.92
C GLU A 17 19.63 13.88 13.09
N ALA A 18 19.92 12.96 12.16
CA ALA A 18 21.05 13.08 11.22
C ALA A 18 20.98 14.38 10.40
N ARG A 19 19.80 14.77 9.95
CA ARG A 19 19.58 16.05 9.24
C ARG A 19 19.88 17.27 10.11
N LYS A 20 19.46 17.25 11.37
CA LYS A 20 19.75 18.34 12.32
C LYS A 20 21.25 18.46 12.59
N GLU A 21 21.93 17.34 12.73
CA GLU A 21 23.37 17.30 12.94
C GLU A 21 24.13 17.84 11.73
N ALA A 22 23.80 17.39 10.52
CA ALA A 22 24.38 17.91 9.29
C ALA A 22 24.19 19.43 9.12
N ILE A 23 23.00 19.95 9.46
CA ILE A 23 22.75 21.41 9.46
C ILE A 23 23.61 22.14 10.50
N ALA A 24 23.78 21.57 11.69
CA ALA A 24 24.55 22.19 12.77
C ALA A 24 26.06 22.20 12.49
N THR A 25 26.58 21.17 11.80
CA THR A 25 28.00 21.06 11.47
C THR A 25 28.36 21.67 10.11
N GLY A 26 27.37 21.96 9.26
CA GLY A 26 27.58 22.43 7.89
C GLY A 26 28.04 21.30 6.94
N ASP A 27 27.94 20.06 7.37
CA ASP A 27 28.29 18.88 6.58
C ASP A 27 27.16 18.49 5.60
N LYS A 28 27.50 17.63 4.64
CA LYS A 28 26.48 16.99 3.80
C LYS A 28 25.67 16.02 4.63
N GLU A 29 24.36 15.99 4.38
CA GLU A 29 23.44 15.01 4.97
C GLU A 29 23.90 13.60 4.58
N ASP A 30 24.28 12.78 5.57
CA ASP A 30 24.56 11.36 5.41
C ASP A 30 23.45 10.55 6.07
N LEU A 31 22.62 9.90 5.26
CA LEU A 31 21.53 9.02 5.70
C LEU A 31 21.90 7.54 5.57
N THR A 32 23.18 7.25 5.22
CA THR A 32 23.66 5.85 5.09
C THR A 32 23.63 5.16 6.45
N GLY A 33 23.18 3.90 6.45
CA GLY A 33 23.13 3.09 7.67
C GLY A 33 22.01 3.43 8.66
N ILE A 34 21.15 4.40 8.34
CA ILE A 34 19.96 4.66 9.16
C ILE A 34 18.96 3.52 8.92
N PRO A 35 18.56 2.80 10.01
CA PRO A 35 17.67 1.65 9.87
C PRO A 35 16.30 2.04 9.37
N ASP A 36 15.75 1.20 8.50
CA ASP A 36 14.38 1.26 8.02
C ASP A 36 13.64 -0.06 8.32
N ILE A 37 12.40 -0.19 7.88
CA ILE A 37 11.61 -1.41 8.11
C ILE A 37 12.20 -2.65 7.42
N GLY A 38 12.99 -2.48 6.35
CA GLY A 38 13.73 -3.56 5.70
C GLY A 38 14.76 -4.17 6.64
N ASP A 39 15.47 -3.36 7.42
CA ASP A 39 16.43 -3.85 8.42
C ASP A 39 15.73 -4.65 9.52
N VAL A 40 14.52 -4.25 9.91
CA VAL A 40 13.70 -5.02 10.86
C VAL A 40 13.32 -6.39 10.26
N VAL A 41 12.92 -6.43 8.99
CA VAL A 41 12.63 -7.69 8.29
C VAL A 41 13.84 -8.61 8.29
N ILE A 42 15.02 -8.08 7.95
CA ILE A 42 16.27 -8.86 7.93
C ILE A 42 16.66 -9.35 9.33
N ALA A 43 16.55 -8.50 10.35
CA ALA A 43 16.83 -8.91 11.73
C ALA A 43 15.92 -10.06 12.20
N LEU A 44 14.63 -10.02 11.83
CA LEU A 44 13.66 -11.06 12.16
C LEU A 44 13.90 -12.39 11.43
N GLN A 45 14.61 -12.39 10.30
CA GLN A 45 15.00 -13.60 9.60
C GLN A 45 15.90 -14.50 10.47
N GLY A 46 16.77 -13.89 11.31
CA GLY A 46 17.68 -14.58 12.20
C GLY A 46 17.05 -15.09 13.49
N VAL A 47 15.80 -14.77 13.78
CA VAL A 47 15.13 -15.20 15.01
C VAL A 47 14.61 -16.62 14.87
N ASP A 48 15.00 -17.48 15.82
CA ASP A 48 14.53 -18.87 15.90
C ASP A 48 13.02 -18.93 16.17
N GLY A 49 12.33 -19.86 15.51
CA GLY A 49 10.89 -20.04 15.65
C GLY A 49 10.03 -19.10 14.81
N ILE A 50 10.59 -18.05 14.18
CA ILE A 50 9.89 -17.28 13.17
C ILE A 50 9.98 -18.03 11.83
N GLU A 51 8.84 -18.48 11.32
CA GLU A 51 8.77 -19.16 10.03
C GLU A 51 8.32 -18.26 8.88
N ARG A 52 7.52 -17.23 9.20
CA ARG A 52 6.97 -16.28 8.21
C ARG A 52 6.91 -14.88 8.77
N ILE A 53 7.24 -13.93 7.92
CA ILE A 53 7.14 -12.49 8.20
C ILE A 53 6.15 -11.90 7.20
N ARG A 54 5.15 -11.20 7.68
CA ARG A 54 4.21 -10.43 6.86
C ARG A 54 4.30 -8.97 7.27
N ILE A 55 4.48 -8.09 6.30
CA ILE A 55 4.42 -6.63 6.50
C ILE A 55 2.95 -6.22 6.35
N SER A 56 2.45 -5.42 7.28
CA SER A 56 1.12 -4.81 7.22
C SER A 56 1.06 -3.70 6.15
N SER A 57 0.20 -2.71 6.32
CA SER A 57 0.03 -1.62 5.35
C SER A 57 1.31 -0.83 5.11
N VAL A 58 1.66 -0.68 3.85
CA VAL A 58 2.86 0.00 3.37
C VAL A 58 2.45 1.20 2.52
N ASP A 59 3.05 2.36 2.79
CA ASP A 59 2.94 3.49 1.89
C ASP A 59 3.77 3.21 0.62
N PRO A 60 3.26 3.45 -0.59
CA PRO A 60 3.99 3.22 -1.84
C PRO A 60 5.37 3.88 -1.88
N GLN A 61 5.53 5.04 -1.25
CA GLN A 61 6.82 5.76 -1.20
C GLN A 61 7.91 5.00 -0.45
N MET A 62 7.55 4.04 0.41
CA MET A 62 8.50 3.20 1.13
C MET A 62 9.18 2.18 0.21
N ILE A 63 8.58 1.85 -0.93
CA ILE A 63 9.13 0.90 -1.91
C ILE A 63 10.21 1.61 -2.73
N THR A 64 11.40 1.73 -2.15
CA THR A 64 12.59 2.25 -2.81
C THR A 64 13.48 1.11 -3.32
N ASP A 65 14.39 1.40 -4.24
CA ASP A 65 15.32 0.38 -4.73
C ASP A 65 16.21 -0.14 -3.59
N GLU A 66 16.60 0.73 -2.65
CA GLU A 66 17.35 0.38 -1.45
C GLU A 66 16.56 -0.59 -0.54
N PHE A 67 15.29 -0.29 -0.28
CA PHE A 67 14.41 -1.18 0.47
C PHE A 67 14.27 -2.55 -0.20
N LEU A 68 14.06 -2.57 -1.52
CA LEU A 68 13.92 -3.81 -2.30
C LEU A 68 15.20 -4.65 -2.26
N GLU A 69 16.37 -4.04 -2.40
CA GLU A 69 17.65 -4.73 -2.28
C GLU A 69 17.82 -5.39 -0.91
N LYS A 70 17.36 -4.75 0.17
CA LYS A 70 17.39 -5.35 1.51
C LYS A 70 16.48 -6.59 1.60
N ILE A 71 15.24 -6.50 1.13
CA ILE A 71 14.23 -7.54 1.37
C ILE A 71 14.17 -8.66 0.33
N LYS A 72 14.80 -8.50 -0.85
CA LYS A 72 14.76 -9.51 -1.92
C LYS A 72 15.34 -10.88 -1.52
N GLY A 73 16.24 -10.91 -0.52
CA GLY A 73 16.82 -12.15 0.05
C GLY A 73 16.13 -12.64 1.32
N ALA A 74 14.97 -12.09 1.65
CA ALA A 74 14.24 -12.42 2.88
C ALA A 74 13.33 -13.64 2.68
N ASP A 75 13.86 -14.84 2.76
CA ASP A 75 13.14 -16.10 2.49
C ASP A 75 11.90 -16.33 3.38
N LYS A 76 11.89 -15.75 4.58
CA LYS A 76 10.73 -15.83 5.50
C LYS A 76 9.68 -14.74 5.21
N LEU A 77 10.00 -13.76 4.35
CA LEU A 77 9.05 -12.70 4.00
C LEU A 77 7.99 -13.23 3.04
N CYS A 78 6.74 -13.13 3.45
CA CYS A 78 5.61 -13.48 2.57
C CYS A 78 5.56 -12.51 1.38
N PRO A 79 5.47 -13.00 0.14
CA PRO A 79 5.34 -12.15 -1.05
C PRO A 79 3.92 -11.58 -1.17
N HIS A 80 3.47 -10.91 -0.12
CA HIS A 80 2.19 -10.25 -0.02
C HIS A 80 2.39 -8.83 0.51
N PHE A 81 1.87 -7.84 -0.23
CA PHE A 81 2.04 -6.43 0.07
C PHE A 81 0.70 -5.72 0.07
N HIS A 82 0.33 -5.16 1.22
CA HIS A 82 -0.81 -4.26 1.31
C HIS A 82 -0.31 -2.84 1.04
N LEU A 83 -0.50 -2.34 -0.18
CA LEU A 83 -0.09 -1.00 -0.59
C LEU A 83 -1.30 -0.06 -0.57
N SER A 84 -1.28 0.96 0.28
CA SER A 84 -2.39 1.91 0.43
C SER A 84 -2.53 2.80 -0.81
N MET A 85 -3.47 2.46 -1.72
CA MET A 85 -3.68 3.19 -2.97
C MET A 85 -4.58 4.42 -2.79
N GLN A 86 -5.68 4.25 -2.09
CA GLN A 86 -6.76 5.21 -1.83
C GLN A 86 -7.56 5.60 -3.08
N SER A 87 -6.94 5.95 -4.20
CA SER A 87 -7.53 6.24 -5.51
C SER A 87 -6.55 5.89 -6.63
N GLY A 88 -7.06 5.54 -7.80
CA GLY A 88 -6.27 5.35 -9.03
C GLY A 88 -6.29 6.56 -9.95
N CYS A 89 -6.83 7.70 -9.53
CA CYS A 89 -6.88 8.94 -10.30
C CYS A 89 -6.02 10.02 -9.66
N ASP A 90 -5.07 10.58 -10.41
CA ASP A 90 -4.08 11.53 -9.91
C ASP A 90 -4.70 12.82 -9.38
N THR A 91 -5.78 13.30 -9.98
CA THR A 91 -6.46 14.51 -9.50
C THR A 91 -7.16 14.27 -8.16
N VAL A 92 -7.69 13.07 -7.93
CA VAL A 92 -8.24 12.66 -6.64
C VAL A 92 -7.13 12.49 -5.60
N LEU A 93 -6.03 11.82 -5.95
CA LEU A 93 -4.86 11.67 -5.08
C LEU A 93 -4.31 13.03 -4.61
N LYS A 94 -4.19 13.99 -5.51
CA LYS A 94 -3.79 15.38 -5.16
C LYS A 94 -4.77 16.03 -4.18
N ARG A 95 -6.08 15.88 -4.39
CA ARG A 95 -7.08 16.39 -3.45
C ARG A 95 -7.05 15.69 -2.08
N MET A 96 -6.66 14.41 -2.06
CA MET A 96 -6.41 13.65 -0.83
C MET A 96 -5.07 13.98 -0.16
N ASN A 97 -4.28 14.87 -0.75
CA ASN A 97 -2.92 15.22 -0.31
C ASN A 97 -1.99 14.00 -0.25
N ARG A 98 -2.08 13.12 -1.28
CA ARG A 98 -1.16 11.98 -1.44
C ARG A 98 0.09 12.42 -2.19
N GLY A 99 1.25 11.93 -1.72
CA GLY A 99 2.57 12.29 -2.26
C GLY A 99 3.05 11.40 -3.42
N TYR A 100 2.13 10.68 -4.09
CA TYR A 100 2.45 9.80 -5.22
C TYR A 100 1.37 9.90 -6.30
N SER A 101 1.72 9.54 -7.52
CA SER A 101 0.82 9.39 -8.66
C SER A 101 0.43 7.91 -8.89
N SER A 102 -0.57 7.70 -9.73
CA SER A 102 -0.97 6.36 -10.18
C SER A 102 0.17 5.66 -10.94
N GLU A 103 0.95 6.40 -11.74
CA GLU A 103 2.12 5.89 -12.46
C GLU A 103 3.22 5.44 -11.48
N GLU A 104 3.56 6.27 -10.49
CA GLU A 104 4.52 5.90 -9.44
C GLU A 104 4.05 4.68 -8.63
N TYR A 105 2.76 4.59 -8.32
CA TYR A 105 2.20 3.43 -7.66
C TYR A 105 2.37 2.15 -8.49
N MET A 106 2.07 2.21 -9.79
CA MET A 106 2.26 1.08 -10.71
C MET A 106 3.73 0.68 -10.82
N ASP A 107 4.66 1.65 -10.88
CA ASP A 107 6.10 1.37 -10.85
C ASP A 107 6.51 0.57 -9.61
N LYS A 108 6.00 0.93 -8.42
CA LYS A 108 6.27 0.18 -7.18
C LYS A 108 5.73 -1.26 -7.25
N CYS A 109 4.54 -1.46 -7.78
CA CYS A 109 3.99 -2.81 -8.00
C CYS A 109 4.87 -3.61 -8.96
N ASN A 110 5.34 -3.00 -10.05
CA ASN A 110 6.19 -3.67 -11.03
C ASN A 110 7.59 -4.00 -10.47
N LYS A 111 8.17 -3.13 -9.67
CA LYS A 111 9.42 -3.40 -8.94
C LYS A 111 9.28 -4.58 -7.98
N LEU A 112 8.19 -4.66 -7.23
CA LEU A 112 7.89 -5.81 -6.36
C LEU A 112 7.70 -7.10 -7.18
N ARG A 113 7.02 -7.04 -8.34
CA ARG A 113 6.90 -8.19 -9.25
C ARG A 113 8.25 -8.66 -9.83
N ALA A 114 9.18 -7.75 -10.00
CA ALA A 114 10.53 -8.10 -10.44
C ALA A 114 11.39 -8.73 -9.32
N CYS A 115 11.09 -8.42 -8.05
CA CYS A 115 11.84 -8.92 -6.89
C CYS A 115 11.31 -10.23 -6.33
N PHE A 116 10.00 -10.51 -6.45
CA PHE A 116 9.34 -11.66 -5.83
C PHE A 116 8.62 -12.51 -6.88
N ASP A 117 8.63 -13.82 -6.67
CA ASP A 117 7.85 -14.73 -7.49
C ASP A 117 6.36 -14.60 -7.14
N ASN A 118 5.58 -14.18 -8.13
CA ASN A 118 4.13 -14.05 -8.07
C ASN A 118 3.60 -13.31 -6.81
N PRO A 119 4.08 -12.07 -6.51
CA PRO A 119 3.64 -11.37 -5.33
C PRO A 119 2.16 -10.99 -5.43
N SER A 120 1.44 -11.07 -4.32
CA SER A 120 0.07 -10.63 -4.22
C SER A 120 -0.04 -9.22 -3.64
N PHE A 121 -0.95 -8.44 -4.20
CA PHE A 121 -1.22 -7.08 -3.76
C PHE A 121 -2.63 -6.96 -3.20
N THR A 122 -2.74 -6.30 -2.06
CA THR A 122 -4.02 -5.86 -1.51
C THR A 122 -3.98 -4.36 -1.26
N THR A 123 -5.13 -3.71 -1.19
CA THR A 123 -5.19 -2.26 -1.02
C THR A 123 -6.48 -1.78 -0.38
N ASP A 124 -6.46 -0.52 0.05
CA ASP A 124 -7.64 0.25 0.40
C ASP A 124 -7.99 1.22 -0.74
N ALA A 125 -9.28 1.36 -1.05
CA ALA A 125 -9.80 2.35 -1.98
C ALA A 125 -10.95 3.14 -1.35
N ILE A 126 -10.98 4.45 -1.58
CA ILE A 126 -12.03 5.35 -1.12
C ILE A 126 -12.80 5.88 -2.33
N VAL A 127 -14.11 5.70 -2.36
CA VAL A 127 -15.00 6.26 -3.38
C VAL A 127 -15.78 7.44 -2.85
N GLY A 128 -16.07 8.38 -3.74
CA GLY A 128 -16.89 9.55 -3.42
C GLY A 128 -16.16 10.57 -2.53
N PHE A 129 -14.86 10.71 -2.71
CA PHE A 129 -14.11 11.82 -2.14
C PHE A 129 -14.66 13.15 -2.68
N PRO A 130 -14.65 14.26 -1.91
CA PRO A 130 -15.20 15.53 -2.35
C PRO A 130 -14.71 15.95 -3.75
N GLY A 131 -15.65 16.26 -4.62
CA GLY A 131 -15.39 16.69 -6.00
C GLY A 131 -15.04 15.55 -6.98
N GLU A 132 -15.07 14.28 -6.56
CA GLU A 132 -14.81 13.15 -7.48
C GLU A 132 -15.86 13.11 -8.60
N THR A 133 -15.43 13.27 -9.85
CA THR A 133 -16.30 13.18 -11.04
C THR A 133 -16.54 11.74 -11.46
N GLN A 134 -17.37 11.52 -12.46
CA GLN A 134 -17.56 10.16 -13.00
C GLN A 134 -16.33 9.70 -13.77
N GLU A 135 -15.70 10.59 -14.51
CA GLU A 135 -14.47 10.31 -15.26
C GLU A 135 -13.32 9.91 -14.32
N GLU A 136 -13.15 10.62 -13.19
CA GLU A 136 -12.13 10.31 -12.18
C GLU A 136 -12.41 8.96 -11.49
N PHE A 137 -13.66 8.62 -11.26
CA PHE A 137 -14.05 7.30 -10.78
C PHE A 137 -13.74 6.20 -11.81
N ASP A 138 -14.02 6.44 -13.09
CA ASP A 138 -13.73 5.49 -14.16
C ASP A 138 -12.22 5.28 -14.36
N GLU A 139 -11.41 6.34 -14.19
CA GLU A 139 -9.94 6.22 -14.15
C GLU A 139 -9.50 5.29 -13.01
N THR A 140 -10.05 5.48 -11.79
CA THR A 140 -9.77 4.60 -10.65
C THR A 140 -10.16 3.15 -10.94
N LEU A 141 -11.34 2.91 -11.52
CA LEU A 141 -11.81 1.57 -11.89
C LEU A 141 -10.90 0.91 -12.93
N ASN A 142 -10.42 1.65 -13.91
CA ASN A 142 -9.48 1.14 -14.91
C ASN A 142 -8.12 0.84 -14.29
N PHE A 143 -7.62 1.71 -13.41
CA PHE A 143 -6.35 1.54 -12.75
C PHE A 143 -6.31 0.29 -11.86
N ILE A 144 -7.33 0.03 -11.04
CA ILE A 144 -7.37 -1.17 -10.18
C ILE A 144 -7.32 -2.47 -11.00
N ARG A 145 -7.93 -2.49 -12.19
CA ARG A 145 -7.88 -3.64 -13.11
C ARG A 145 -6.48 -3.86 -13.69
N GLN A 146 -5.71 -2.79 -13.91
CA GLN A 146 -4.33 -2.87 -14.40
C GLN A 146 -3.39 -3.39 -13.31
N VAL A 147 -3.59 -2.98 -12.06
CA VAL A 147 -2.79 -3.49 -10.93
C VAL A 147 -3.09 -4.95 -10.65
N ASP A 148 -4.33 -5.42 -10.86
CA ASP A 148 -4.76 -6.81 -10.66
C ASP A 148 -4.59 -7.23 -9.18
N PHE A 149 -5.29 -6.55 -8.29
CA PHE A 149 -5.26 -6.82 -6.86
C PHE A 149 -5.84 -8.19 -6.50
N LEU A 150 -5.23 -8.87 -5.52
CA LEU A 150 -5.77 -10.08 -4.92
C LEU A 150 -7.04 -9.79 -4.12
N ASP A 151 -7.03 -8.70 -3.36
CA ASP A 151 -8.19 -8.26 -2.57
C ASP A 151 -8.14 -6.75 -2.32
N MET A 152 -9.30 -6.16 -2.05
CA MET A 152 -9.44 -4.71 -1.84
C MET A 152 -10.47 -4.42 -0.75
N HIS A 153 -10.12 -3.52 0.16
CA HIS A 153 -11.08 -2.90 1.06
C HIS A 153 -11.61 -1.60 0.45
N ILE A 154 -12.91 -1.53 0.22
CA ILE A 154 -13.55 -0.41 -0.45
C ILE A 154 -14.39 0.36 0.53
N PHE A 155 -14.04 1.63 0.72
CA PHE A 155 -14.68 2.55 1.66
C PHE A 155 -15.41 3.66 0.91
N GLN A 156 -16.61 3.99 1.38
CA GLN A 156 -17.26 5.25 0.99
C GLN A 156 -16.66 6.38 1.82
N PHE A 157 -16.29 7.49 1.18
CA PHE A 157 -15.81 8.65 1.92
C PHE A 157 -16.85 9.11 2.96
N SER A 158 -16.40 9.21 4.19
CA SER A 158 -17.18 9.73 5.32
C SER A 158 -16.46 10.96 5.90
N PRO A 159 -17.12 12.13 5.91
CA PRO A 159 -16.51 13.34 6.46
C PRO A 159 -16.30 13.16 7.97
N ARG A 160 -15.08 13.49 8.43
CA ARG A 160 -14.74 13.48 9.86
C ARG A 160 -14.52 14.92 10.32
N ASN A 161 -15.19 15.32 11.37
CA ASN A 161 -15.08 16.66 11.95
C ASN A 161 -13.61 17.00 12.23
N GLY A 162 -13.21 18.23 11.90
CA GLY A 162 -11.85 18.71 12.09
C GLY A 162 -10.87 18.35 10.98
N THR A 163 -11.31 17.63 9.94
CA THR A 163 -10.45 17.36 8.77
C THR A 163 -10.73 18.34 7.62
N PRO A 164 -9.71 18.75 6.83
CA PRO A 164 -9.93 19.60 5.66
C PRO A 164 -10.96 19.02 4.68
N ALA A 165 -10.96 17.71 4.48
CA ALA A 165 -11.88 17.04 3.56
C ALA A 165 -13.35 17.14 3.98
N ALA A 166 -13.64 17.29 5.27
CA ALA A 166 -15.00 17.49 5.74
C ALA A 166 -15.60 18.85 5.36
N SER A 167 -14.74 19.87 5.20
CA SER A 167 -15.13 21.24 4.79
C SER A 167 -14.99 21.51 3.30
N MET A 168 -14.50 20.55 2.52
CA MET A 168 -14.41 20.71 1.06
C MET A 168 -15.80 20.85 0.46
N GLU A 169 -15.89 21.73 -0.53
CA GLU A 169 -17.09 21.84 -1.39
C GLU A 169 -17.32 20.58 -2.23
N LYS A 170 -18.49 20.48 -2.85
CA LYS A 170 -18.84 19.36 -3.76
C LYS A 170 -18.78 17.99 -3.08
N GLN A 171 -19.30 17.90 -1.85
CA GLN A 171 -19.52 16.60 -1.21
C GLN A 171 -20.39 15.71 -2.09
N ILE A 172 -19.98 14.47 -2.25
CA ILE A 172 -20.69 13.50 -3.10
C ILE A 172 -21.90 12.93 -2.35
N GLU A 173 -23.02 12.84 -3.06
CA GLU A 173 -24.25 12.29 -2.49
C GLU A 173 -24.09 10.83 -2.04
N PRO A 174 -24.71 10.42 -0.93
CA PRO A 174 -24.61 9.04 -0.40
C PRO A 174 -25.00 7.97 -1.43
N ARG A 175 -26.02 8.23 -2.26
CA ARG A 175 -26.46 7.30 -3.31
C ARG A 175 -25.38 7.08 -4.37
N VAL A 176 -24.66 8.12 -4.78
CA VAL A 176 -23.56 8.01 -5.75
C VAL A 176 -22.41 7.20 -5.16
N LYS A 177 -22.03 7.48 -3.90
CA LYS A 177 -21.00 6.70 -3.19
C LYS A 177 -21.38 5.21 -3.10
N GLN A 178 -22.63 4.91 -2.80
CA GLN A 178 -23.13 3.53 -2.72
C GLN A 178 -23.03 2.82 -4.07
N VAL A 179 -23.41 3.47 -5.16
CA VAL A 179 -23.30 2.90 -6.52
C VAL A 179 -21.83 2.65 -6.89
N ARG A 180 -20.96 3.65 -6.68
CA ARG A 180 -19.52 3.51 -6.96
C ARG A 180 -18.87 2.41 -6.13
N SER A 181 -19.20 2.34 -4.84
CA SER A 181 -18.71 1.27 -3.96
C SER A 181 -19.14 -0.12 -4.46
N ALA A 182 -20.42 -0.29 -4.85
CA ALA A 182 -20.91 -1.56 -5.37
C ALA A 182 -20.19 -1.97 -6.68
N ILE A 183 -19.87 -1.01 -7.56
CA ILE A 183 -19.11 -1.27 -8.79
C ILE A 183 -17.69 -1.75 -8.47
N LEU A 184 -16.97 -1.06 -7.55
CA LEU A 184 -15.61 -1.47 -7.18
C LEU A 184 -15.60 -2.82 -6.45
N ILE A 185 -16.56 -3.09 -5.55
CA ILE A 185 -16.68 -4.37 -4.85
C ILE A 185 -16.84 -5.52 -5.85
N ARG A 186 -17.68 -5.33 -6.88
CA ARG A 186 -17.83 -6.35 -7.93
C ARG A 186 -16.55 -6.55 -8.71
N ALA A 187 -15.88 -5.47 -9.12
CA ALA A 187 -14.60 -5.57 -9.83
C ALA A 187 -13.51 -6.24 -8.98
N ALA A 188 -13.44 -5.93 -7.68
CA ALA A 188 -12.54 -6.57 -6.73
C ALA A 188 -12.80 -8.08 -6.66
N LYS A 189 -14.07 -8.49 -6.51
CA LYS A 189 -14.46 -9.90 -6.47
C LYS A 189 -14.05 -10.65 -7.75
N GLU A 190 -14.30 -10.07 -8.92
CA GLU A 190 -13.90 -10.64 -10.21
C GLU A 190 -12.37 -10.85 -10.30
N MET A 191 -11.58 -9.89 -9.80
CA MET A 191 -10.12 -10.01 -9.74
C MET A 191 -9.67 -11.08 -8.73
N THR A 192 -10.28 -11.12 -7.55
CA THR A 192 -9.99 -12.14 -6.53
C THR A 192 -10.23 -13.54 -7.08
N GLU A 193 -11.39 -13.79 -7.70
CA GLU A 193 -11.73 -15.08 -8.31
C GLU A 193 -10.69 -15.50 -9.36
N LYS A 194 -10.32 -14.58 -10.27
CA LYS A 194 -9.28 -14.80 -11.28
C LYS A 194 -7.90 -15.10 -10.68
N ASN A 195 -7.52 -14.39 -9.61
CA ASN A 195 -6.26 -14.63 -8.92
C ASN A 195 -6.25 -15.99 -8.21
N LEU A 196 -7.36 -16.39 -7.58
CA LEU A 196 -7.50 -17.71 -6.96
C LEU A 196 -7.46 -18.84 -7.99
N GLU A 197 -8.06 -18.67 -9.17
CA GLU A 197 -7.97 -19.64 -10.27
C GLU A 197 -6.50 -19.91 -10.69
N ARG A 198 -5.64 -18.89 -10.69
CA ARG A 198 -4.20 -19.03 -10.99
C ARG A 198 -3.44 -19.84 -9.93
N MET A 199 -4.01 -20.02 -8.74
CA MET A 199 -3.41 -20.81 -7.65
C MET A 199 -3.83 -22.28 -7.71
N VAL A 200 -4.85 -22.62 -8.47
CA VAL A 200 -5.33 -24.02 -8.60
C VAL A 200 -4.21 -24.92 -9.13
N GLY A 201 -3.97 -26.02 -8.44
CA GLY A 201 -2.89 -26.97 -8.75
C GLY A 201 -1.51 -26.62 -8.16
N LYS A 202 -1.35 -25.45 -7.52
CA LYS A 202 -0.14 -25.13 -6.78
C LYS A 202 -0.19 -25.70 -5.37
N LYS A 203 0.98 -25.95 -4.79
CA LYS A 203 1.13 -26.37 -3.39
C LYS A 203 1.65 -25.17 -2.59
N GLU A 204 0.88 -24.77 -1.58
CA GLU A 204 1.22 -23.65 -0.73
C GLU A 204 1.28 -24.08 0.75
N LYS A 205 2.23 -23.50 1.50
CA LYS A 205 2.31 -23.67 2.96
C LYS A 205 1.36 -22.68 3.61
N VAL A 206 0.28 -23.16 4.21
CA VAL A 206 -0.72 -22.30 4.85
C VAL A 206 -0.67 -22.39 6.37
N LEU A 207 -1.10 -21.31 7.05
CA LEU A 207 -1.42 -21.32 8.48
C LEU A 207 -2.93 -21.58 8.62
N VAL A 208 -3.29 -22.65 9.31
CA VAL A 208 -4.69 -22.95 9.64
C VAL A 208 -5.03 -22.24 10.95
N GLU A 209 -5.90 -21.24 10.90
CA GLU A 209 -6.30 -20.43 12.07
C GLU A 209 -7.58 -20.98 12.69
N GLU A 210 -8.54 -21.41 11.87
CA GLU A 210 -9.82 -21.96 12.31
C GLU A 210 -10.20 -23.20 11.50
N LYS A 211 -10.91 -24.12 12.16
CA LYS A 211 -11.54 -25.24 11.49
C LYS A 211 -12.92 -24.82 11.01
N VAL A 212 -13.13 -24.77 9.72
CA VAL A 212 -14.42 -24.47 9.08
C VAL A 212 -15.31 -25.73 9.07
#